data_d00278336566679f4a3ec4a45c874527
#
_entry.id   d00278336566679f4a3ec4a45c874527
#
_cell.length_a   1.000
_cell.length_b   1.000
_cell.length_c   1.000
_cell.angle_alpha   90.00
_cell.angle_beta   90.00
_cell.angle_gamma   90.00
#
_symmetry.space_group_name_H-M   'P 1'
#
loop_
_entity.id
_entity.type
_entity.pdbx_description
1 polymer ?
#
loop_
_entity_poly.entity_id
_entity_poly.type
_entity_poly.pdbx_seq_one_letter_code
_entity_poly.pdbx_strand_id
1 'polypeptide(L)'
;IFNILMIVGVTAVVAPITITKGTLTKEIPLAILSCVVVLICANDVFLETGTENILNRADGLLMLCFFAIFLGYTFAIAHDNTEEEQAEIKPLSTWRCLLYIVGGLVVLIFGGRLFVNGSSEIARSLGVGESVIGLTLVAMGTSLPELATSVVAALKKNPEIAIGNVIGSNLFNVFFVLGMSATITPLPLGGITNVDLFYLLAVSLLLFFAGRYYKVRTITRVEGVFMIFAYVVYTGYLSLIHISEPT
;
A
#
# COMPACT_ATOMS: atom_id res chain seq x y z
N ILE A 1 -2.57 5.10 -0.82
CA ILE A 1 -3.76 5.31 -1.65
C ILE A 1 -3.73 4.33 -2.84
N PHE A 2 -2.65 4.29 -3.64
CA PHE A 2 -2.50 3.37 -4.78
C PHE A 2 -2.78 1.91 -4.40
N ASN A 3 -2.14 1.41 -3.35
CA ASN A 3 -2.29 0.02 -2.92
C ASN A 3 -3.75 -0.32 -2.56
N ILE A 4 -4.46 0.56 -1.86
CA ILE A 4 -5.84 0.29 -1.45
C ILE A 4 -6.80 0.44 -2.63
N LEU A 5 -6.71 1.51 -3.40
CA LEU A 5 -7.68 1.76 -4.47
C LEU A 5 -7.34 1.02 -5.76
N MET A 6 -6.08 1.09 -6.20
CA MET A 6 -5.70 0.51 -7.50
C MET A 6 -5.41 -0.98 -7.39
N ILE A 7 -4.56 -1.42 -6.45
CA ILE A 7 -4.21 -2.84 -6.36
C ILE A 7 -5.42 -3.68 -5.93
N VAL A 8 -6.13 -3.30 -4.87
CA VAL A 8 -7.35 -4.03 -4.46
C VAL A 8 -8.40 -3.95 -5.56
N GLY A 9 -8.58 -2.77 -6.18
CA GLY A 9 -9.53 -2.57 -7.27
C GLY A 9 -9.27 -3.49 -8.46
N VAL A 10 -8.05 -3.47 -9.01
CA VAL A 10 -7.66 -4.35 -10.14
C VAL A 10 -7.79 -5.81 -9.76
N THR A 11 -7.31 -6.19 -8.58
CA THR A 11 -7.37 -7.57 -8.10
C THR A 11 -8.82 -8.04 -7.98
N ALA A 12 -9.73 -7.21 -7.45
CA ALA A 12 -11.16 -7.54 -7.32
C ALA A 12 -11.87 -7.63 -8.68
N VAL A 13 -11.48 -6.82 -9.67
CA VAL A 13 -12.00 -6.91 -11.05
C VAL A 13 -11.59 -8.23 -11.70
N VAL A 14 -10.35 -8.65 -11.51
CA VAL A 14 -9.84 -9.93 -12.03
C VAL A 14 -10.52 -11.10 -11.31
N ALA A 15 -10.50 -11.11 -9.99
CA ALA A 15 -11.15 -12.12 -9.16
C ALA A 15 -11.69 -11.48 -7.86
N PRO A 16 -13.00 -11.65 -7.53
CA PRO A 16 -13.56 -11.13 -6.28
C PRO A 16 -12.75 -11.58 -5.06
N ILE A 17 -12.51 -10.66 -4.13
CA ILE A 17 -11.65 -10.88 -2.97
C ILE A 17 -12.49 -10.94 -1.71
N THR A 18 -12.41 -12.04 -0.96
CA THR A 18 -13.06 -12.16 0.34
C THR A 18 -12.11 -11.69 1.45
N ILE A 19 -12.55 -10.74 2.28
CA ILE A 19 -11.81 -10.26 3.44
C ILE A 19 -12.03 -11.25 4.58
N THR A 20 -10.96 -11.84 5.10
CA THR A 20 -11.06 -12.78 6.22
C THR A 20 -11.39 -12.05 7.52
N LYS A 21 -11.91 -12.80 8.51
CA LYS A 21 -12.23 -12.23 9.81
C LYS A 21 -10.97 -11.69 10.52
N GLY A 22 -9.84 -12.37 10.38
CA GLY A 22 -8.56 -11.95 10.95
C GLY A 22 -8.11 -10.60 10.38
N THR A 23 -8.05 -10.51 9.06
CA THR A 23 -7.71 -9.28 8.34
C THR A 23 -8.62 -8.11 8.71
N LEU A 24 -9.94 -8.35 8.78
CA LEU A 24 -10.91 -7.32 9.11
C LEU A 24 -10.78 -6.81 10.56
N THR A 25 -10.52 -7.70 11.52
CA THR A 25 -10.54 -7.33 12.94
C THR A 25 -9.19 -6.89 13.49
N LYS A 26 -8.10 -7.18 12.80
CA LYS A 26 -6.75 -6.93 13.28
C LYS A 26 -5.91 -6.11 12.30
N GLU A 27 -5.77 -6.55 11.05
CA GLU A 27 -4.85 -5.94 10.08
C GLU A 27 -5.38 -4.61 9.53
N ILE A 28 -6.66 -4.54 9.11
CA ILE A 28 -7.26 -3.28 8.62
C ILE A 28 -7.30 -2.20 9.71
N PRO A 29 -7.72 -2.48 10.97
CA PRO A 29 -7.63 -1.50 12.04
C PRO A 29 -6.20 -0.98 12.30
N LEU A 30 -5.19 -1.85 12.17
CA LEU A 30 -3.79 -1.43 12.30
C LEU A 30 -3.36 -0.54 11.12
N ALA A 31 -3.84 -0.82 9.91
CA ALA A 31 -3.62 0.05 8.75
C ALA A 31 -4.31 1.41 8.90
N ILE A 32 -5.52 1.46 9.48
CA ILE A 32 -6.19 2.72 9.82
C ILE A 32 -5.39 3.48 10.89
N LEU A 33 -4.90 2.77 11.91
CA LEU A 33 -4.03 3.37 12.94
C LEU A 33 -2.78 3.99 12.30
N SER A 34 -2.17 3.34 11.32
CA SER A 34 -1.00 3.89 10.63
C SER A 34 -1.31 5.20 9.91
N CYS A 35 -2.50 5.31 9.30
CA CYS A 35 -2.95 6.57 8.68
C CYS A 35 -3.14 7.67 9.72
N VAL A 36 -3.72 7.33 10.88
CA VAL A 36 -3.92 8.29 11.99
C VAL A 36 -2.59 8.75 12.57
N VAL A 37 -1.64 7.83 12.76
CA VAL A 37 -0.28 8.16 13.25
C VAL A 37 0.41 9.14 12.30
N VAL A 38 0.40 8.86 10.98
CA VAL A 38 0.99 9.79 10.01
C VAL A 38 0.27 11.13 10.01
N LEU A 39 -1.07 11.13 10.08
CA LEU A 39 -1.85 12.37 10.12
C LEU A 39 -1.48 13.23 11.33
N ILE A 40 -1.25 12.62 12.49
CA ILE A 40 -0.83 13.34 13.71
C ILE A 40 0.60 13.85 13.54
N CYS A 41 1.56 12.99 13.19
CA CYS A 41 2.97 13.34 13.05
C CYS A 41 3.23 14.36 11.94
N ALA A 42 2.36 14.42 10.92
CA ALA A 42 2.49 15.34 9.79
C ALA A 42 1.83 16.71 10.02
N ASN A 43 1.30 16.98 11.20
CA ASN A 43 0.55 18.23 11.49
C ASN A 43 1.11 19.01 12.67
N ASP A 44 2.43 19.19 12.73
CA ASP A 44 3.11 19.96 13.77
C ASP A 44 2.62 21.39 13.88
N VAL A 45 2.36 22.06 12.75
CA VAL A 45 1.85 23.43 12.71
C VAL A 45 0.50 23.57 13.39
N PHE A 46 -0.33 22.55 13.31
CA PHE A 46 -1.66 22.57 13.93
C PHE A 46 -1.65 22.10 15.39
N LEU A 47 -0.80 21.13 15.72
CA LEU A 47 -0.74 20.48 17.03
C LEU A 47 0.27 21.16 17.98
N GLU A 48 1.34 21.70 17.40
CA GLU A 48 2.41 22.40 18.09
C GLU A 48 2.58 23.83 17.55
N THR A 49 3.46 24.60 18.12
CA THR A 49 3.78 25.95 17.66
C THR A 49 4.84 25.98 16.54
N GLY A 50 4.92 24.91 15.76
CA GLY A 50 5.85 24.76 14.65
C GLY A 50 5.55 25.72 13.49
N THR A 51 6.55 26.07 12.72
CA THR A 51 6.42 26.91 11.51
C THR A 51 6.21 26.09 10.24
N GLU A 52 6.59 24.83 10.27
CA GLU A 52 6.51 23.91 9.13
C GLU A 52 6.11 22.51 9.61
N ASN A 53 5.41 21.78 8.76
CA ASN A 53 5.07 20.38 8.99
C ASN A 53 6.23 19.48 8.55
N ILE A 54 6.89 18.83 9.48
CA ILE A 54 8.09 18.01 9.25
C ILE A 54 7.97 16.72 10.05
N LEU A 55 8.06 15.59 9.37
CA LEU A 55 8.26 14.32 10.09
C LEU A 55 9.66 14.30 10.68
N ASN A 56 9.75 14.48 11.97
CA ASN A 56 11.00 14.55 12.70
C ASN A 56 11.51 13.15 13.11
N ARG A 57 12.69 13.09 13.74
CA ARG A 57 13.28 11.82 14.18
C ARG A 57 12.47 11.12 15.27
N ALA A 58 11.77 11.86 16.13
CA ALA A 58 10.93 11.26 17.16
C ALA A 58 9.71 10.57 16.53
N ASP A 59 9.11 11.18 15.51
CA ASP A 59 8.03 10.57 14.73
C ASP A 59 8.50 9.30 14.03
N GLY A 60 9.70 9.35 13.43
CA GLY A 60 10.31 8.18 12.81
C GLY A 60 10.52 7.03 13.80
N LEU A 61 11.05 7.31 14.98
CA LEU A 61 11.24 6.30 16.04
C LEU A 61 9.89 5.75 16.53
N LEU A 62 8.87 6.61 16.69
CA LEU A 62 7.52 6.20 17.07
C LEU A 62 6.95 5.22 16.03
N MET A 63 7.07 5.53 14.73
CA MET A 63 6.63 4.64 13.66
C MET A 63 7.38 3.31 13.69
N LEU A 64 8.69 3.30 13.95
CA LEU A 64 9.46 2.07 14.09
C LEU A 64 9.04 1.24 15.30
N CYS A 65 8.62 1.86 16.41
CA CYS A 65 8.01 1.13 17.53
C CYS A 65 6.71 0.42 17.11
N PHE A 66 5.83 1.10 16.37
CA PHE A 66 4.63 0.45 15.82
C PHE A 66 4.97 -0.66 14.84
N PHE A 67 6.03 -0.48 14.05
CA PHE A 67 6.52 -1.55 13.16
C PHE A 67 6.96 -2.79 13.93
N ALA A 68 7.70 -2.61 15.04
CA ALA A 68 8.12 -3.72 15.90
C ALA A 68 6.91 -4.46 16.50
N ILE A 69 5.86 -3.73 16.92
CA ILE A 69 4.60 -4.32 17.39
C ILE A 69 3.93 -5.12 16.27
N PHE A 70 3.86 -4.55 15.05
CA PHE A 70 3.30 -5.23 13.88
C PHE A 70 4.05 -6.52 13.55
N LEU A 71 5.38 -6.50 13.58
CA LEU A 71 6.21 -7.69 13.36
C LEU A 71 5.94 -8.75 14.44
N GLY A 72 5.95 -8.37 15.72
CA GLY A 72 5.66 -9.28 16.83
C GLY A 72 4.30 -9.96 16.67
N TYR A 73 3.28 -9.18 16.30
CA TYR A 73 1.95 -9.67 15.98
C TYR A 73 1.96 -10.67 14.80
N THR A 74 2.65 -10.33 13.71
CA THR A 74 2.73 -11.18 12.52
C THR A 74 3.41 -12.52 12.82
N PHE A 75 4.51 -12.50 13.59
CA PHE A 75 5.19 -13.72 14.01
C PHE A 75 4.34 -14.56 14.95
N ALA A 76 3.60 -13.97 15.88
CA ALA A 76 2.71 -14.69 16.79
C ALA A 76 1.62 -15.46 16.01
N ILE A 77 0.98 -14.82 15.01
CA ILE A 77 -0.04 -15.50 14.19
C ILE A 77 0.58 -16.61 13.33
N ALA A 78 1.75 -16.35 12.74
CA ALA A 78 2.43 -17.36 11.93
C ALA A 78 2.74 -18.63 12.73
N HIS A 79 3.00 -18.50 14.03
CA HIS A 79 3.26 -19.63 14.90
C HIS A 79 1.98 -20.43 15.20
N ASP A 80 0.86 -19.74 15.47
CA ASP A 80 -0.42 -20.40 15.79
C ASP A 80 -1.01 -21.18 14.59
N ASN A 81 -0.85 -20.65 13.37
CA ASN A 81 -1.42 -21.28 12.16
C ASN A 81 -0.61 -22.50 11.66
N THR A 82 0.60 -22.74 12.18
CA THR A 82 1.46 -23.84 11.71
C THR A 82 0.92 -25.23 12.08
N GLU A 83 0.02 -25.33 13.04
CA GLU A 83 -0.52 -26.61 13.50
C GLU A 83 -1.73 -27.11 12.68
N GLU A 84 -2.51 -26.21 12.06
CA GLU A 84 -3.75 -26.57 11.35
C GLU A 84 -3.60 -26.77 9.83
N GLU A 85 -2.63 -26.12 9.17
CA GLU A 85 -2.51 -26.12 7.70
C GLU A 85 -1.52 -27.14 7.11
N GLN A 86 -0.85 -27.96 7.92
CA GLN A 86 0.20 -28.88 7.43
C GLN A 86 -0.31 -30.07 6.59
N ALA A 87 -1.61 -30.22 6.37
CA ALA A 87 -2.19 -31.45 5.80
C ALA A 87 -2.09 -31.57 4.27
N GLU A 88 -1.85 -30.54 3.45
CA GLU A 88 -1.97 -30.64 1.99
C GLU A 88 -0.82 -30.07 1.14
N ILE A 89 0.19 -29.43 1.71
CA ILE A 89 1.26 -28.82 0.92
C ILE A 89 2.41 -29.82 0.74
N LYS A 90 2.62 -30.30 -0.48
CA LYS A 90 3.82 -31.08 -0.81
C LYS A 90 5.05 -30.20 -0.59
N PRO A 91 5.94 -30.53 0.36
CA PRO A 91 7.10 -29.69 0.66
C PRO A 91 8.03 -29.64 -0.56
N LEU A 92 8.23 -28.46 -1.10
CA LEU A 92 9.28 -28.19 -2.07
C LEU A 92 10.63 -28.20 -1.36
N SER A 93 11.68 -28.68 -2.04
CA SER A 93 13.05 -28.54 -1.54
C SER A 93 13.36 -27.08 -1.25
N THR A 94 13.97 -26.77 -0.10
CA THR A 94 14.35 -25.43 0.35
C THR A 94 15.10 -24.67 -0.74
N TRP A 95 15.99 -25.32 -1.49
CA TRP A 95 16.72 -24.71 -2.59
C TRP A 95 15.82 -24.27 -3.75
N ARG A 96 14.81 -25.06 -4.09
CA ARG A 96 13.83 -24.69 -5.12
C ARG A 96 12.96 -23.53 -4.67
N CYS A 97 12.53 -23.51 -3.40
CA CYS A 97 11.80 -22.38 -2.84
C CYS A 97 12.63 -21.10 -2.93
N LEU A 98 13.89 -21.13 -2.50
CA LEU A 98 14.79 -20.00 -2.56
C LEU A 98 15.00 -19.51 -3.99
N LEU A 99 15.20 -20.42 -4.93
CA LEU A 99 15.37 -20.08 -6.35
C LEU A 99 14.13 -19.43 -6.95
N TYR A 100 12.93 -19.92 -6.62
CA TYR A 100 11.67 -19.31 -7.08
C TYR A 100 11.43 -17.94 -6.45
N ILE A 101 11.74 -17.77 -5.16
CA ILE A 101 11.58 -16.49 -4.49
C ILE A 101 12.55 -15.46 -5.08
N VAL A 102 13.83 -15.78 -5.12
CA VAL A 102 14.86 -14.85 -5.63
C VAL A 102 14.65 -14.58 -7.12
N GLY A 103 14.43 -15.62 -7.92
CA GLY A 103 14.19 -15.48 -9.37
C GLY A 103 12.93 -14.67 -9.66
N GLY A 104 11.82 -14.94 -8.95
CA GLY A 104 10.58 -14.18 -9.08
C GLY A 104 10.76 -12.71 -8.70
N LEU A 105 11.47 -12.44 -7.59
CA LEU A 105 11.76 -11.07 -7.15
C LEU A 105 12.60 -10.30 -8.19
N VAL A 106 13.64 -10.94 -8.72
CA VAL A 106 14.48 -10.35 -9.79
C VAL A 106 13.63 -10.02 -11.01
N VAL A 107 12.80 -10.95 -11.48
CA VAL A 107 11.92 -10.72 -12.64
C VAL A 107 10.93 -9.57 -12.38
N LEU A 108 10.34 -9.51 -11.21
CA LEU A 108 9.41 -8.44 -10.83
C LEU A 108 10.10 -7.06 -10.77
N ILE A 109 11.30 -6.97 -10.20
CA ILE A 109 12.06 -5.71 -10.13
C ILE A 109 12.46 -5.25 -11.53
N PHE A 110 13.02 -6.14 -12.35
CA PHE A 110 13.42 -5.77 -13.72
C PHE A 110 12.22 -5.45 -14.60
N GLY A 111 11.13 -6.24 -14.52
CA GLY A 111 9.89 -5.97 -15.24
C GLY A 111 9.26 -4.63 -14.82
N GLY A 112 9.24 -4.33 -13.53
CA GLY A 112 8.77 -3.05 -13.03
C GLY A 112 9.59 -1.86 -13.55
N ARG A 113 10.91 -1.96 -13.54
CA ARG A 113 11.81 -0.93 -14.11
C ARG A 113 11.58 -0.72 -15.61
N LEU A 114 11.47 -1.80 -16.39
CA LEU A 114 11.18 -1.72 -17.82
C LEU A 114 9.83 -1.04 -18.09
N PHE A 115 8.81 -1.38 -17.30
CA PHE A 115 7.49 -0.77 -17.41
C PHE A 115 7.56 0.73 -17.11
N VAL A 116 8.17 1.13 -15.99
CA VAL A 116 8.30 2.54 -15.60
C VAL A 116 9.06 3.33 -16.66
N ASN A 117 10.21 2.85 -17.09
CA ASN A 117 11.03 3.55 -18.08
C ASN A 117 10.29 3.71 -19.41
N GLY A 118 9.73 2.63 -19.95
CA GLY A 118 8.99 2.67 -21.21
C GLY A 118 7.74 3.55 -21.14
N SER A 119 6.97 3.44 -20.06
CA SER A 119 5.78 4.29 -19.85
C SER A 119 6.15 5.76 -19.69
N SER A 120 7.25 6.06 -18.99
CA SER A 120 7.74 7.43 -18.81
C SER A 120 8.22 8.05 -20.11
N GLU A 121 8.92 7.29 -20.97
CA GLU A 121 9.33 7.76 -22.30
C GLU A 121 8.11 8.07 -23.19
N ILE A 122 7.12 7.19 -23.21
CA ILE A 122 5.86 7.44 -23.93
C ILE A 122 5.17 8.70 -23.39
N ALA A 123 5.03 8.83 -22.07
CA ALA A 123 4.41 10.00 -21.46
C ALA A 123 5.14 11.30 -21.80
N ARG A 124 6.49 11.31 -21.77
CA ARG A 124 7.30 12.46 -22.20
C ARG A 124 7.07 12.80 -23.66
N SER A 125 7.00 11.82 -24.54
CA SER A 125 6.73 12.03 -25.97
C SER A 125 5.35 12.64 -26.23
N LEU A 126 4.41 12.43 -25.33
CA LEU A 126 3.06 13.02 -25.33
C LEU A 126 2.99 14.39 -24.63
N GLY A 127 4.11 14.92 -24.15
CA GLY A 127 4.19 16.22 -23.50
C GLY A 127 3.74 16.23 -22.02
N VAL A 128 3.69 15.07 -21.36
CA VAL A 128 3.36 14.98 -19.94
C VAL A 128 4.54 15.48 -19.10
N GLY A 129 4.29 16.38 -18.14
CA GLY A 129 5.32 16.96 -17.28
C GLY A 129 5.97 15.93 -16.34
N GLU A 130 7.26 16.13 -16.01
CA GLU A 130 8.05 15.23 -15.17
C GLU A 130 7.45 15.02 -13.78
N SER A 131 6.83 16.05 -13.18
CA SER A 131 6.17 15.94 -11.88
C SER A 131 5.00 14.93 -11.92
N VAL A 132 4.19 14.99 -12.98
CA VAL A 132 3.06 14.05 -13.17
C VAL A 132 3.56 12.63 -13.41
N ILE A 133 4.63 12.47 -14.20
CA ILE A 133 5.27 11.18 -14.44
C ILE A 133 5.79 10.59 -13.12
N GLY A 134 6.48 11.39 -12.32
CA GLY A 134 7.01 10.96 -11.01
C GLY A 134 5.91 10.55 -10.03
N LEU A 135 4.88 11.38 -9.88
CA LEU A 135 3.77 11.13 -8.97
C LEU A 135 2.90 9.92 -9.37
N THR A 136 2.82 9.62 -10.66
CA THR A 136 1.97 8.55 -11.17
C THR A 136 2.76 7.29 -11.55
N LEU A 137 3.56 7.36 -12.61
CA LEU A 137 4.21 6.18 -13.19
C LEU A 137 5.32 5.61 -12.31
N VAL A 138 6.12 6.48 -11.67
CA VAL A 138 7.17 6.00 -10.77
C VAL A 138 6.55 5.41 -9.50
N ALA A 139 5.54 6.06 -8.92
CA ALA A 139 4.82 5.52 -7.76
C ALA A 139 4.10 4.20 -8.07
N MET A 140 3.48 4.07 -9.25
CA MET A 140 2.91 2.80 -9.72
C MET A 140 3.98 1.72 -9.84
N GLY A 141 5.14 2.05 -10.41
CA GLY A 141 6.20 1.10 -10.70
C GLY A 141 6.77 0.43 -9.46
N THR A 142 6.88 1.14 -8.36
CA THR A 142 7.32 0.57 -7.07
C THR A 142 6.32 -0.42 -6.49
N SER A 143 5.04 -0.29 -6.85
CA SER A 143 3.96 -1.16 -6.35
C SER A 143 3.50 -2.23 -7.37
N LEU A 144 4.18 -2.35 -8.53
CA LEU A 144 3.90 -3.43 -9.49
C LEU A 144 4.13 -4.84 -8.93
N PRO A 145 5.17 -5.10 -8.11
CA PRO A 145 5.33 -6.38 -7.45
C PRO A 145 4.12 -6.76 -6.59
N GLU A 146 3.61 -5.82 -5.82
CA GLU A 146 2.43 -6.01 -4.97
C GLU A 146 1.17 -6.28 -5.80
N LEU A 147 1.00 -5.54 -6.90
CA LEU A 147 -0.11 -5.75 -7.83
C LEU A 147 -0.05 -7.16 -8.43
N ALA A 148 1.10 -7.57 -8.96
CA ALA A 148 1.28 -8.89 -9.55
C ALA A 148 1.03 -10.01 -8.53
N THR A 149 1.58 -9.89 -7.32
CA THR A 149 1.39 -10.87 -6.24
C THR A 149 -0.08 -10.98 -5.84
N SER A 150 -0.76 -9.84 -5.63
CA SER A 150 -2.17 -9.83 -5.22
C SER A 150 -3.10 -10.39 -6.29
N VAL A 151 -2.89 -10.05 -7.57
CA VAL A 151 -3.68 -10.59 -8.69
C VAL A 151 -3.46 -12.10 -8.83
N VAL A 152 -2.22 -12.58 -8.79
CA VAL A 152 -1.92 -14.01 -8.89
C VAL A 152 -2.49 -14.78 -7.70
N ALA A 153 -2.40 -14.24 -6.48
CA ALA A 153 -2.99 -14.85 -5.30
C ALA A 153 -4.52 -14.96 -5.42
N ALA A 154 -5.20 -13.92 -5.88
CA ALA A 154 -6.64 -13.93 -6.10
C ALA A 154 -7.06 -14.95 -7.18
N LEU A 155 -6.32 -15.02 -8.30
CA LEU A 155 -6.54 -16.02 -9.35
C LEU A 155 -6.35 -17.46 -8.83
N LYS A 156 -5.42 -17.65 -7.90
CA LYS A 156 -5.19 -18.94 -7.22
C LYS A 156 -6.18 -19.21 -6.10
N LYS A 157 -7.22 -18.37 -5.95
CA LYS A 157 -8.25 -18.48 -4.91
C LYS A 157 -7.68 -18.39 -3.48
N ASN A 158 -6.61 -17.62 -3.31
CA ASN A 158 -6.02 -17.32 -2.01
C ASN A 158 -6.23 -15.84 -1.63
N PRO A 159 -7.44 -15.48 -1.14
CA PRO A 159 -7.78 -14.10 -0.85
C PRO A 159 -6.99 -13.53 0.34
N GLU A 160 -6.53 -14.37 1.25
CA GLU A 160 -5.72 -13.94 2.41
C GLU A 160 -4.38 -13.36 1.96
N ILE A 161 -3.68 -14.06 1.07
CA ILE A 161 -2.43 -13.55 0.49
C ILE A 161 -2.71 -12.28 -0.33
N ALA A 162 -3.81 -12.23 -1.10
CA ALA A 162 -4.12 -11.07 -1.94
C ALA A 162 -4.34 -9.79 -1.11
N ILE A 163 -5.16 -9.86 -0.06
CA ILE A 163 -5.47 -8.73 0.81
C ILE A 163 -4.34 -8.45 1.81
N GLY A 164 -3.77 -9.49 2.40
CA GLY A 164 -2.68 -9.37 3.36
C GLY A 164 -1.44 -8.71 2.76
N ASN A 165 -1.12 -9.00 1.49
CA ASN A 165 -0.04 -8.34 0.76
C ASN A 165 -0.27 -6.83 0.64
N VAL A 166 -1.48 -6.38 0.32
CA VAL A 166 -1.80 -4.95 0.18
C VAL A 166 -1.73 -4.24 1.53
N ILE A 167 -2.34 -4.82 2.57
CA ILE A 167 -2.37 -4.19 3.90
C ILE A 167 -0.98 -4.23 4.52
N GLY A 168 -0.27 -5.35 4.39
CA GLY A 168 1.09 -5.52 4.89
C GLY A 168 2.06 -4.54 4.25
N SER A 169 2.00 -4.32 2.94
CA SER A 169 2.84 -3.34 2.24
C SER A 169 2.51 -1.90 2.65
N ASN A 170 1.24 -1.56 2.91
CA ASN A 170 0.88 -0.24 3.46
C ASN A 170 1.49 -0.02 4.84
N LEU A 171 1.36 -0.98 5.75
CA LEU A 171 1.95 -0.91 7.09
C LEU A 171 3.48 -0.83 7.03
N PHE A 172 4.10 -1.63 6.17
CA PHE A 172 5.53 -1.60 5.95
C PHE A 172 6.01 -0.24 5.43
N ASN A 173 5.33 0.31 4.43
CA ASN A 173 5.68 1.59 3.84
C ASN A 173 5.55 2.74 4.85
N VAL A 174 4.49 2.75 5.67
CA VAL A 174 4.29 3.78 6.68
C VAL A 174 5.22 3.59 7.87
N PHE A 175 5.16 2.44 8.52
CA PHE A 175 5.86 2.27 9.79
C PHE A 175 7.36 2.02 9.63
N PHE A 176 7.77 1.29 8.59
CA PHE A 176 9.19 1.00 8.38
C PHE A 176 9.86 1.99 7.43
N VAL A 177 9.37 2.11 6.19
CA VAL A 177 10.08 2.93 5.19
C VAL A 177 10.05 4.39 5.58
N LEU A 178 8.87 4.95 5.86
CA LEU A 178 8.74 6.34 6.26
C LEU A 178 9.36 6.57 7.64
N GLY A 179 9.14 5.67 8.61
CA GLY A 179 9.72 5.73 9.95
C GLY A 179 11.25 5.71 9.93
N MET A 180 11.87 4.81 9.15
CA MET A 180 13.32 4.74 9.00
C MET A 180 13.87 6.00 8.33
N SER A 181 13.21 6.46 7.26
CA SER A 181 13.62 7.66 6.54
C SER A 181 13.60 8.91 7.43
N ALA A 182 12.51 9.12 8.19
CA ALA A 182 12.38 10.24 9.13
C ALA A 182 13.40 10.16 10.29
N THR A 183 13.73 8.95 10.76
CA THR A 183 14.75 8.73 11.79
C THR A 183 16.15 9.12 11.30
N ILE A 184 16.50 8.80 10.06
CA ILE A 184 17.79 9.15 9.45
C ILE A 184 17.87 10.65 9.18
N THR A 185 16.86 11.18 8.50
CA THR A 185 16.77 12.61 8.11
C THR A 185 15.36 13.10 8.27
N PRO A 186 15.12 14.22 8.97
CA PRO A 186 13.80 14.83 9.03
C PRO A 186 13.24 15.09 7.62
N LEU A 187 11.97 14.74 7.41
CA LEU A 187 11.32 14.77 6.10
C LEU A 187 10.29 15.91 6.07
N PRO A 188 10.52 16.97 5.28
CA PRO A 188 9.46 17.91 4.98
C PRO A 188 8.37 17.22 4.18
N LEU A 189 7.11 17.60 4.40
CA LEU A 189 5.98 16.96 3.69
C LEU A 189 5.98 17.24 2.18
N GLY A 190 6.74 18.25 1.73
CA GLY A 190 6.82 18.64 0.33
C GLY A 190 5.43 18.99 -0.23
N GLY A 191 5.05 18.34 -1.33
CA GLY A 191 3.73 18.53 -1.95
C GLY A 191 2.58 17.73 -1.33
N ILE A 192 2.82 16.98 -0.24
CA ILE A 192 1.76 16.21 0.45
C ILE A 192 0.93 17.16 1.30
N THR A 193 -0.38 17.16 1.09
CA THR A 193 -1.33 18.00 1.80
C THR A 193 -2.17 17.21 2.80
N ASN A 194 -2.83 17.91 3.72
CA ASN A 194 -3.80 17.27 4.62
C ASN A 194 -4.95 16.61 3.84
N VAL A 195 -5.28 17.08 2.64
CA VAL A 195 -6.29 16.44 1.78
C VAL A 195 -5.87 15.02 1.43
N ASP A 196 -4.59 14.81 1.09
CA ASP A 196 -4.05 13.49 0.76
C ASP A 196 -4.10 12.53 1.95
N LEU A 197 -3.75 13.03 3.14
CA LEU A 197 -3.76 12.25 4.38
C LEU A 197 -5.20 11.88 4.80
N PHE A 198 -6.14 12.84 4.72
CA PHE A 198 -7.55 12.55 4.99
C PHE A 198 -8.15 11.62 3.94
N TYR A 199 -7.77 11.75 2.66
CA TYR A 199 -8.21 10.84 1.61
C TYR A 199 -7.71 9.42 1.86
N LEU A 200 -6.44 9.25 2.25
CA LEU A 200 -5.88 7.95 2.64
C LEU A 200 -6.65 7.33 3.81
N LEU A 201 -6.94 8.13 4.85
CA LEU A 201 -7.73 7.67 6.00
C LEU A 201 -9.16 7.28 5.57
N ALA A 202 -9.82 8.11 4.76
CA ALA A 202 -11.17 7.85 4.28
C ALA A 202 -11.26 6.56 3.46
N VAL A 203 -10.30 6.32 2.56
CA VAL A 203 -10.22 5.09 1.76
C VAL A 203 -9.97 3.86 2.64
N SER A 204 -9.11 3.98 3.65
CA SER A 204 -8.85 2.89 4.62
C SER A 204 -10.08 2.57 5.45
N LEU A 205 -10.83 3.58 5.89
CA LEU A 205 -12.11 3.43 6.57
C LEU A 205 -13.18 2.81 5.66
N LEU A 206 -13.24 3.22 4.39
CA LEU A 206 -14.15 2.65 3.41
C LEU A 206 -13.90 1.15 3.24
N LEU A 207 -12.65 0.73 3.14
CA LEU A 207 -12.27 -0.68 3.07
C LEU A 207 -12.74 -1.45 4.33
N PHE A 208 -12.56 -0.86 5.51
CA PHE A 208 -13.02 -1.44 6.77
C PHE A 208 -14.54 -1.60 6.81
N PHE A 209 -15.28 -0.55 6.46
CA PHE A 209 -16.73 -0.57 6.48
C PHE A 209 -17.30 -1.52 5.41
N ALA A 210 -16.71 -1.57 4.21
CA ALA A 210 -17.07 -2.53 3.19
C ALA A 210 -16.92 -3.97 3.71
N GLY A 211 -15.80 -4.30 4.37
CA GLY A 211 -15.61 -5.62 4.98
C GLY A 211 -16.53 -5.90 6.18
N ARG A 212 -16.95 -4.87 6.95
CA ARG A 212 -17.75 -5.02 8.18
C ARG A 212 -19.24 -5.17 7.95
N TYR A 213 -19.79 -4.39 7.00
CA TYR A 213 -21.24 -4.31 6.79
C TYR A 213 -21.73 -5.19 5.66
N TYR A 214 -20.91 -5.54 4.69
CA TYR A 214 -21.28 -6.50 3.66
C TYR A 214 -21.38 -7.91 4.24
N LYS A 215 -22.55 -8.54 4.06
CA LYS A 215 -22.82 -9.89 4.61
C LYS A 215 -21.81 -10.95 4.17
N VAL A 216 -21.24 -10.82 2.97
CA VAL A 216 -20.33 -11.81 2.36
C VAL A 216 -18.85 -11.39 2.51
N ARG A 217 -18.56 -10.20 3.05
CA ARG A 217 -17.19 -9.65 3.18
C ARG A 217 -16.36 -9.76 1.90
N THR A 218 -17.00 -9.71 0.75
CA THR A 218 -16.34 -9.89 -0.54
C THR A 218 -16.38 -8.59 -1.30
N ILE A 219 -15.22 -8.11 -1.72
CA ILE A 219 -15.10 -7.01 -2.68
C ILE A 219 -15.38 -7.59 -4.06
N THR A 220 -16.48 -7.16 -4.65
CA THR A 220 -16.93 -7.62 -5.96
C THR A 220 -16.22 -6.88 -7.09
N ARG A 221 -16.40 -7.35 -8.33
CA ARG A 221 -15.84 -6.68 -9.52
C ARG A 221 -16.36 -5.25 -9.67
N VAL A 222 -17.62 -5.00 -9.33
CA VAL A 222 -18.23 -3.66 -9.42
C VAL A 222 -17.55 -2.70 -8.46
N GLU A 223 -17.37 -3.11 -7.21
CA GLU A 223 -16.65 -2.32 -6.21
C GLU A 223 -15.19 -2.10 -6.63
N GLY A 224 -14.55 -3.11 -7.22
CA GLY A 224 -13.22 -2.99 -7.80
C GLY A 224 -13.13 -1.89 -8.86
N VAL A 225 -14.12 -1.82 -9.78
CA VAL A 225 -14.20 -0.75 -10.79
C VAL A 225 -14.37 0.62 -10.13
N PHE A 226 -15.24 0.73 -9.09
CA PHE A 226 -15.40 1.99 -8.35
C PHE A 226 -14.10 2.42 -7.64
N MET A 227 -13.34 1.49 -7.07
CA MET A 227 -12.05 1.78 -6.44
C MET A 227 -11.05 2.30 -7.47
N ILE A 228 -10.93 1.67 -8.64
CA ILE A 228 -10.08 2.14 -9.74
C ILE A 228 -10.51 3.54 -10.18
N PHE A 229 -11.81 3.77 -10.37
CA PHE A 229 -12.34 5.08 -10.75
C PHE A 229 -12.00 6.16 -9.71
N ALA A 230 -12.17 5.85 -8.41
CA ALA A 230 -11.82 6.75 -7.32
C ALA A 230 -10.32 7.10 -7.34
N TYR A 231 -9.45 6.13 -7.66
CA TYR A 231 -8.02 6.38 -7.82
C TYR A 231 -7.72 7.31 -9.02
N VAL A 232 -8.36 7.07 -10.17
CA VAL A 232 -8.18 7.90 -11.37
C VAL A 232 -8.62 9.34 -11.10
N VAL A 233 -9.76 9.54 -10.44
CA VAL A 233 -10.26 10.87 -10.04
C VAL A 233 -9.28 11.57 -9.11
N TYR A 234 -8.77 10.86 -8.10
CA TYR A 234 -7.77 11.40 -7.16
C TYR A 234 -6.47 11.80 -7.88
N THR A 235 -5.97 10.95 -8.77
CA THR A 235 -4.75 11.24 -9.55
C THR A 235 -4.96 12.43 -10.50
N GLY A 236 -6.15 12.54 -11.11
CA GLY A 236 -6.53 13.70 -11.92
C GLY A 236 -6.56 14.99 -11.10
N TYR A 237 -7.10 14.96 -9.89
CA TYR A 237 -7.08 16.08 -8.95
C TYR A 237 -5.64 16.52 -8.60
N LEU A 238 -4.77 15.57 -8.25
CA LEU A 238 -3.35 15.85 -7.98
C LEU A 238 -2.65 16.46 -9.18
N SER A 239 -2.88 15.93 -10.37
CA SER A 239 -2.29 16.47 -11.61
C SER A 239 -2.70 17.92 -11.85
N LEU A 240 -3.95 18.29 -11.60
CA LEU A 240 -4.44 19.66 -11.76
C LEU A 240 -3.78 20.61 -10.77
N ILE A 241 -3.59 20.24 -9.51
CA ILE A 241 -2.92 21.08 -8.51
C ILE A 241 -1.46 21.31 -8.90
N HIS A 242 -0.72 20.28 -9.27
CA HIS A 242 0.70 20.42 -9.61
C HIS A 242 0.96 21.11 -10.96
N ILE A 243 -0.01 21.16 -11.85
CA ILE A 243 0.07 21.97 -13.08
C ILE A 243 -0.15 23.46 -12.79
N SER A 244 -0.92 23.78 -11.75
CA SER A 244 -1.25 25.17 -11.38
C SER A 244 -0.20 25.85 -10.49
N GLU A 245 0.76 25.12 -9.94
CA GLU A 245 1.91 25.69 -9.21
C GLU A 245 3.12 25.76 -10.17
N PRO A 246 3.43 26.92 -10.77
CA PRO A 246 4.66 27.09 -11.54
C PRO A 246 5.84 27.01 -10.56
N THR A 247 6.79 26.10 -10.85
CA THR A 247 8.12 25.99 -10.21
C THR A 247 8.90 27.29 -10.29
#